data_e7976c03d05b4fc87b9d1b13c310d847
#
_entry.id   e7976c03d05b4fc87b9d1b13c310d847
#
_cell.length_a   1.000
_cell.length_b   1.000
_cell.length_c   1.000
_cell.angle_alpha   90.00
_cell.angle_beta   90.00
_cell.angle_gamma   90.00
#
_symmetry.space_group_name_H-M   'P 1'
#
loop_
_entity.id
_entity.type
_entity.pdbx_description
1 polymer ?
#
loop_
_entity_poly.entity_id
_entity_poly.type
_entity_poly.pdbx_seq_one_letter_code
_entity_poly.pdbx_strand_id
1 'polypeptide(L)'
;GLSFAGGVYIILSGVRLIIGEIVPAFKGIAQKLVPGAKPAIDCPIAFTYAPNAVIIGFLSSFVGGILGLLILGVINAQVAAIALILPGVVPHFFCGATAGVFGNAEGGIKGCIAGSFVHGLLITFLPALCMPVFTLMGFTSATFSDADFSIMALIFGNVALNVQGAVLTGICVVCFCLPILFNLVAPKKAEEKKAE
;
A
#
# COMPACT_ATOMS: atom_id res chain seq x y z
N GLY A 1 -1.10 25.78 4.20
CA GLY A 1 -1.25 25.21 5.56
C GLY A 1 -2.71 24.99 5.96
N LEU A 2 -3.48 26.05 6.17
CA LEU A 2 -4.89 25.97 6.65
C LEU A 2 -5.82 25.20 5.70
N SER A 3 -5.71 25.40 4.39
CA SER A 3 -6.52 24.66 3.39
C SER A 3 -6.22 23.17 3.41
N PHE A 4 -4.96 22.79 3.59
CA PHE A 4 -4.57 21.39 3.72
C PHE A 4 -5.12 20.77 5.01
N ALA A 5 -4.95 21.44 6.14
CA ALA A 5 -5.48 20.99 7.42
C ALA A 5 -7.02 20.86 7.40
N GLY A 6 -7.72 21.84 6.78
CA GLY A 6 -9.16 21.78 6.57
C GLY A 6 -9.58 20.59 5.71
N GLY A 7 -8.86 20.32 4.61
CA GLY A 7 -9.09 19.15 3.76
C GLY A 7 -8.92 17.83 4.50
N VAL A 8 -7.85 17.68 5.27
CA VAL A 8 -7.62 16.49 6.11
C VAL A 8 -8.73 16.30 7.14
N TYR A 9 -9.16 17.38 7.80
CA TYR A 9 -10.26 17.32 8.77
C TYR A 9 -11.58 16.87 8.13
N ILE A 10 -11.91 17.39 6.95
CA ILE A 10 -13.12 17.01 6.21
C ILE A 10 -13.07 15.54 5.83
N ILE A 11 -11.93 15.06 5.30
CA ILE A 11 -11.74 13.64 4.95
C ILE A 11 -11.92 12.76 6.18
N LEU A 12 -11.25 13.05 7.29
CA LEU A 12 -11.35 12.26 8.52
C LEU A 12 -12.78 12.26 9.09
N SER A 13 -13.47 13.39 9.04
CA SER A 13 -14.86 13.49 9.50
C SER A 13 -15.81 12.71 8.60
N GLY A 14 -15.65 12.81 7.27
CA GLY A 14 -16.42 12.04 6.30
C GLY A 14 -16.22 10.53 6.45
N VAL A 15 -14.97 10.09 6.65
CA VAL A 15 -14.65 8.68 6.90
C VAL A 15 -15.32 8.17 8.17
N ARG A 16 -15.32 8.94 9.27
CA ARG A 16 -16.01 8.55 10.51
C ARG A 16 -17.51 8.34 10.31
N LEU A 17 -18.16 9.20 9.53
CA LEU A 17 -19.57 9.06 9.20
C LEU A 17 -19.83 7.78 8.40
N ILE A 18 -19.02 7.53 7.36
CA ILE A 18 -19.13 6.33 6.53
C ILE A 18 -18.91 5.05 7.35
N ILE A 19 -17.88 5.04 8.22
CA ILE A 19 -17.60 3.89 9.10
C ILE A 19 -18.78 3.61 10.03
N GLY A 20 -19.44 4.66 10.54
CA GLY A 20 -20.62 4.53 11.38
C GLY A 20 -21.75 3.75 10.75
N GLU A 21 -21.90 3.82 9.42
CA GLU A 21 -22.92 3.10 8.66
C GLU A 21 -22.41 1.76 8.09
N ILE A 22 -21.17 1.74 7.60
CA ILE A 22 -20.61 0.54 6.95
C ILE A 22 -20.38 -0.59 7.97
N VAL A 23 -19.86 -0.29 9.16
CA VAL A 23 -19.55 -1.33 10.16
C VAL A 23 -20.78 -2.13 10.58
N PRO A 24 -21.94 -1.53 10.90
CA PRO A 24 -23.17 -2.28 11.16
C PRO A 24 -23.64 -3.11 9.97
N ALA A 25 -23.54 -2.55 8.74
CA ALA A 25 -23.89 -3.26 7.51
C ALA A 25 -23.03 -4.51 7.32
N PHE A 26 -21.71 -4.40 7.48
CA PHE A 26 -20.80 -5.56 7.39
C PHE A 26 -21.04 -6.58 8.49
N LYS A 27 -21.38 -6.16 9.71
CA LYS A 27 -21.79 -7.10 10.77
C LYS A 27 -23.03 -7.90 10.35
N GLY A 28 -24.01 -7.24 9.75
CA GLY A 28 -25.20 -7.91 9.20
C GLY A 28 -24.87 -8.92 8.10
N ILE A 29 -23.98 -8.56 7.18
CA ILE A 29 -23.50 -9.45 6.11
C ILE A 29 -22.74 -10.65 6.70
N ALA A 30 -21.82 -10.40 7.64
CA ALA A 30 -21.03 -11.44 8.29
C ALA A 30 -21.91 -12.44 9.10
N GLN A 31 -23.05 -11.98 9.62
CA GLN A 31 -23.96 -12.86 10.37
C GLN A 31 -24.92 -13.65 9.48
N LYS A 32 -25.39 -13.04 8.36
CA LYS A 32 -26.49 -13.61 7.56
C LYS A 32 -26.05 -14.20 6.22
N LEU A 33 -25.07 -13.60 5.55
CA LEU A 33 -24.69 -13.96 4.18
C LEU A 33 -23.36 -14.71 4.11
N VAL A 34 -22.33 -14.21 4.81
CA VAL A 34 -20.98 -14.81 4.77
C VAL A 34 -20.45 -14.92 6.21
N PRO A 35 -20.74 -16.02 6.90
CA PRO A 35 -20.29 -16.21 8.27
C PRO A 35 -18.77 -16.04 8.44
N GLY A 36 -18.36 -15.21 9.41
CA GLY A 36 -16.95 -14.94 9.67
C GLY A 36 -16.27 -13.92 8.75
N ALA A 37 -17.01 -13.28 7.82
CA ALA A 37 -16.45 -12.21 7.00
C ALA A 37 -15.92 -11.05 7.85
N LYS A 38 -14.70 -10.60 7.54
CA LYS A 38 -14.07 -9.44 8.18
C LYS A 38 -13.98 -8.31 7.16
N PRO A 39 -14.39 -7.08 7.51
CA PRO A 39 -14.23 -5.94 6.61
C PRO A 39 -12.74 -5.65 6.40
N ALA A 40 -12.36 -5.33 5.17
CA ALA A 40 -11.03 -4.81 4.88
C ALA A 40 -10.88 -3.42 5.53
N ILE A 41 -9.72 -3.17 6.13
CA ILE A 41 -9.37 -1.88 6.71
C ILE A 41 -8.54 -1.12 5.68
N ASP A 42 -9.07 0.00 5.21
CA ASP A 42 -8.37 0.90 4.30
C ASP A 42 -7.69 2.05 5.07
N CYS A 43 -6.78 2.77 4.41
CA CYS A 43 -6.01 3.87 4.98
C CYS A 43 -6.85 4.86 5.81
N PRO A 44 -7.98 5.39 5.32
CA PRO A 44 -8.77 6.36 6.07
C PRO A 44 -9.33 5.81 7.40
N ILE A 45 -9.59 4.51 7.49
CA ILE A 45 -10.02 3.87 8.74
C ILE A 45 -8.86 3.86 9.74
N ALA A 46 -7.65 3.49 9.29
CA ALA A 46 -6.45 3.49 10.13
C ALA A 46 -6.17 4.87 10.73
N PHE A 47 -6.44 5.94 9.99
CA PHE A 47 -6.21 7.32 10.44
C PHE A 47 -6.98 7.72 11.69
N THR A 48 -8.14 7.13 11.91
CA THR A 48 -8.99 7.43 13.07
C THR A 48 -8.39 6.97 14.39
N TYR A 49 -7.47 5.98 14.37
CA TYR A 49 -6.85 5.43 15.57
C TYR A 49 -5.73 6.30 16.13
N ALA A 50 -4.98 7.01 15.28
CA ALA A 50 -3.86 7.84 15.71
C ALA A 50 -3.69 9.08 14.82
N PRO A 51 -4.55 10.11 14.93
CA PRO A 51 -4.55 11.28 14.07
C PRO A 51 -3.21 12.05 14.03
N ASN A 52 -2.50 12.10 15.14
CA ASN A 52 -1.18 12.74 15.20
C ASN A 52 -0.13 11.93 14.42
N ALA A 53 -0.20 10.60 14.48
CA ALA A 53 0.69 9.74 13.72
C ALA A 53 0.43 9.83 12.20
N VAL A 54 -0.78 10.18 11.76
CA VAL A 54 -1.12 10.45 10.36
C VAL A 54 -0.27 11.61 9.82
N ILE A 55 -0.24 12.74 10.53
CA ILE A 55 0.48 13.93 10.10
C ILE A 55 2.00 13.68 10.13
N ILE A 56 2.49 13.10 11.23
CA ILE A 56 3.92 12.78 11.39
C ILE A 56 4.36 11.77 10.32
N GLY A 57 3.56 10.73 10.08
CA GLY A 57 3.82 9.71 9.09
C GLY A 57 3.83 10.26 7.66
N PHE A 58 2.86 11.09 7.31
CA PHE A 58 2.83 11.79 6.03
C PHE A 58 4.11 12.61 5.82
N LEU A 59 4.45 13.49 6.77
CA LEU A 59 5.63 14.35 6.64
C LEU A 59 6.93 13.56 6.57
N SER A 60 7.07 12.52 7.40
CA SER A 60 8.25 11.64 7.40
C SER A 60 8.39 10.89 6.08
N SER A 61 7.29 10.35 5.54
CA SER A 61 7.27 9.69 4.25
C SER A 61 7.62 10.65 3.12
N PHE A 62 7.07 11.86 3.14
CA PHE A 62 7.35 12.87 2.13
C PHE A 62 8.84 13.28 2.12
N VAL A 63 9.44 13.46 3.31
CA VAL A 63 10.89 13.70 3.46
C VAL A 63 11.69 12.51 2.93
N GLY A 64 11.28 11.27 3.22
CA GLY A 64 11.88 10.07 2.65
C GLY A 64 11.82 10.06 1.12
N GLY A 65 10.67 10.45 0.54
CA GLY A 65 10.49 10.59 -0.91
C GLY A 65 11.41 11.66 -1.53
N ILE A 66 11.55 12.81 -0.88
CA ILE A 66 12.48 13.86 -1.33
C ILE A 66 13.93 13.34 -1.32
N LEU A 67 14.33 12.68 -0.26
CA LEU A 67 15.68 12.09 -0.20
C LEU A 67 15.87 11.01 -1.27
N GLY A 68 14.87 10.17 -1.47
CA GLY A 68 14.86 9.17 -2.56
C GLY A 68 15.03 9.81 -3.93
N LEU A 69 14.32 10.91 -4.21
CA LEU A 69 14.48 11.67 -5.45
C LEU A 69 15.90 12.24 -5.61
N LEU A 70 16.48 12.79 -4.55
CA LEU A 70 17.87 13.29 -4.60
C LEU A 70 18.86 12.16 -4.89
N ILE A 71 18.69 11.01 -4.26
CA ILE A 71 19.53 9.82 -4.52
C ILE A 71 19.36 9.35 -5.96
N LEU A 72 18.11 9.25 -6.47
CA LEU A 72 17.85 8.90 -7.88
C LEU A 72 18.48 9.91 -8.82
N GLY A 73 18.46 11.21 -8.48
CA GLY A 73 19.11 12.26 -9.27
C GLY A 73 20.63 12.06 -9.39
N VAL A 74 21.30 11.70 -8.29
CA VAL A 74 22.74 11.38 -8.29
C VAL A 74 23.00 10.11 -9.12
N ILE A 75 22.21 9.06 -8.96
CA ILE A 75 22.35 7.82 -9.73
C ILE A 75 22.10 8.08 -11.23
N ASN A 76 21.06 8.82 -11.56
CA ASN A 76 20.75 9.16 -12.96
C ASN A 76 21.85 9.96 -13.64
N ALA A 77 22.52 10.84 -12.91
CA ALA A 77 23.68 11.57 -13.43
C ALA A 77 24.85 10.65 -13.80
N GLN A 78 24.95 9.47 -13.20
CA GLN A 78 26.01 8.48 -13.45
C GLN A 78 25.60 7.44 -14.52
N VAL A 79 24.36 6.99 -14.49
CA VAL A 79 23.88 5.82 -15.27
C VAL A 79 22.91 6.22 -16.39
N ALA A 80 22.37 7.44 -16.39
CA ALA A 80 21.46 8.03 -17.39
C ALA A 80 20.23 7.18 -17.79
N ALA A 81 19.88 6.13 -17.06
CA ALA A 81 18.82 5.18 -17.41
C ALA A 81 17.71 5.03 -16.35
N ILE A 82 17.82 5.72 -15.21
CA ILE A 82 16.86 5.59 -14.11
C ILE A 82 15.87 6.76 -14.14
N ALA A 83 14.58 6.46 -14.11
CA ALA A 83 13.53 7.47 -14.08
C ALA A 83 13.56 8.24 -12.75
N LEU A 84 13.41 9.56 -12.82
CA LEU A 84 13.26 10.41 -11.64
C LEU A 84 11.79 10.41 -11.21
N ILE A 85 11.53 9.91 -10.02
CA ILE A 85 10.18 9.84 -9.45
C ILE A 85 9.98 11.03 -8.52
N LEU A 86 9.06 11.91 -8.87
CA LEU A 86 8.68 13.05 -8.02
C LEU A 86 7.77 12.57 -6.88
N PRO A 87 8.04 13.00 -5.63
CA PRO A 87 7.19 12.67 -4.50
C PRO A 87 5.77 13.20 -4.69
N GLY A 88 4.80 12.30 -4.87
CA GLY A 88 3.38 12.64 -4.98
C GLY A 88 2.77 12.87 -3.59
N VAL A 89 2.04 13.96 -3.39
CA VAL A 89 1.38 14.26 -2.10
C VAL A 89 0.39 13.16 -1.72
N VAL A 90 -0.39 12.66 -2.67
CA VAL A 90 -1.45 11.68 -2.43
C VAL A 90 -0.92 10.35 -1.92
N PRO A 91 0.04 9.67 -2.58
CA PRO A 91 0.56 8.40 -2.08
C PRO A 91 1.31 8.55 -0.75
N HIS A 92 2.07 9.63 -0.56
CA HIS A 92 2.71 9.89 0.73
C HIS A 92 1.70 10.15 1.85
N PHE A 93 0.55 10.81 1.53
CA PHE A 93 -0.49 11.04 2.52
C PHE A 93 -1.22 9.75 2.88
N PHE A 94 -1.69 8.98 1.92
CA PHE A 94 -2.47 7.77 2.23
C PHE A 94 -1.57 6.63 2.74
N CYS A 95 -0.57 6.23 1.99
CA CYS A 95 0.26 5.09 2.35
C CYS A 95 1.30 5.44 3.41
N GLY A 96 1.95 6.61 3.33
CA GLY A 96 2.93 7.06 4.30
C GLY A 96 2.34 7.35 5.67
N ALA A 97 1.15 7.96 5.72
CA ALA A 97 0.44 8.15 6.99
C ALA A 97 -0.03 6.83 7.60
N THR A 98 -0.48 5.87 6.77
CA THR A 98 -0.83 4.53 7.23
C THR A 98 0.37 3.81 7.83
N ALA A 99 1.53 3.86 7.15
CA ALA A 99 2.79 3.35 7.70
C ALA A 99 3.14 4.02 9.04
N GLY A 100 2.85 5.32 9.17
CA GLY A 100 3.01 6.07 10.41
C GLY A 100 2.10 5.59 11.54
N VAL A 101 0.83 5.32 11.26
CA VAL A 101 -0.12 4.79 12.26
C VAL A 101 0.32 3.42 12.77
N PHE A 102 0.67 2.50 11.87
CA PHE A 102 1.14 1.17 12.26
C PHE A 102 2.51 1.23 12.96
N GLY A 103 3.45 2.02 12.45
CA GLY A 103 4.73 2.24 13.11
C GLY A 103 4.60 2.83 14.50
N ASN A 104 3.60 3.73 14.70
CA ASN A 104 3.31 4.29 16.01
C ASN A 104 2.74 3.25 16.98
N ALA A 105 1.93 2.31 16.50
CA ALA A 105 1.37 1.24 17.32
C ALA A 105 2.46 0.31 17.89
N GLU A 106 3.49 0.01 17.09
CA GLU A 106 4.57 -0.91 17.46
C GLU A 106 5.75 -0.22 18.20
N GLY A 107 6.14 0.97 17.74
CA GLY A 107 7.36 1.64 18.20
C GLY A 107 7.17 3.08 18.67
N GLY A 108 5.93 3.51 18.94
CA GLY A 108 5.62 4.88 19.29
C GLY A 108 6.07 5.87 18.21
N ILE A 109 6.38 7.09 18.60
CA ILE A 109 6.78 8.16 17.66
C ILE A 109 8.04 7.81 16.84
N LYS A 110 8.97 7.05 17.40
CA LYS A 110 10.17 6.60 16.69
C LYS A 110 9.82 5.61 15.58
N GLY A 111 8.94 4.66 15.87
CA GLY A 111 8.42 3.71 14.88
C GLY A 111 7.61 4.42 13.79
N CYS A 112 6.79 5.41 14.15
CA CYS A 112 6.07 6.26 13.22
C CYS A 112 7.01 6.93 12.21
N ILE A 113 8.02 7.64 12.70
CA ILE A 113 8.98 8.37 11.86
C ILE A 113 9.80 7.41 11.00
N ALA A 114 10.40 6.39 11.60
CA ALA A 114 11.27 5.46 10.89
C ALA A 114 10.52 4.66 9.82
N GLY A 115 9.37 4.09 10.17
CA GLY A 115 8.56 3.29 9.24
C GLY A 115 8.06 4.10 8.06
N SER A 116 7.53 5.31 8.32
CA SER A 116 7.07 6.19 7.24
C SER A 116 8.21 6.73 6.37
N PHE A 117 9.36 7.02 6.95
CA PHE A 117 10.54 7.46 6.19
C PHE A 117 11.02 6.37 5.23
N VAL A 118 11.14 5.12 5.71
CA VAL A 118 11.49 3.98 4.86
C VAL A 118 10.43 3.75 3.79
N HIS A 119 9.14 3.87 4.13
CA HIS A 119 8.06 3.81 3.15
C HIS A 119 8.24 4.87 2.05
N GLY A 120 8.59 6.11 2.42
CA GLY A 120 8.84 7.19 1.45
C GLY A 120 9.96 6.87 0.47
N LEU A 121 11.04 6.25 0.94
CA LEU A 121 12.10 5.74 0.07
C LEU A 121 11.56 4.65 -0.87
N LEU A 122 10.81 3.68 -0.32
CA LEU A 122 10.27 2.55 -1.11
C LEU A 122 9.37 3.02 -2.25
N ILE A 123 8.42 3.92 -2.00
CA ILE A 123 7.51 4.43 -3.06
C ILE A 123 8.19 5.39 -4.04
N THR A 124 9.46 5.71 -3.83
CA THR A 124 10.29 6.45 -4.79
C THR A 124 11.16 5.51 -5.61
N PHE A 125 11.82 4.53 -4.98
CA PHE A 125 12.71 3.61 -5.69
C PHE A 125 11.96 2.54 -6.49
N LEU A 126 10.90 1.95 -5.93
CA LEU A 126 10.15 0.87 -6.60
C LEU A 126 9.54 1.30 -7.94
N PRO A 127 8.85 2.45 -8.07
CA PRO A 127 8.39 2.93 -9.36
C PRO A 127 9.52 3.18 -10.35
N ALA A 128 10.66 3.70 -9.90
CA ALA A 128 11.82 3.91 -10.76
C ALA A 128 12.34 2.59 -11.35
N LEU A 129 12.31 1.50 -10.57
CA LEU A 129 12.67 0.16 -11.02
C LEU A 129 11.61 -0.47 -11.94
N CYS A 130 10.32 -0.10 -11.77
CA CYS A 130 9.22 -0.58 -12.61
C CYS A 130 9.23 0.02 -14.02
N MET A 131 9.66 1.26 -14.17
CA MET A 131 9.63 1.99 -15.45
C MET A 131 10.28 1.24 -16.62
N PRO A 132 11.49 0.64 -16.48
CA PRO A 132 12.08 -0.17 -17.56
C PRO A 132 11.24 -1.37 -17.95
N VAL A 133 10.66 -2.07 -16.97
CA VAL A 133 9.80 -3.24 -17.20
C VAL A 133 8.56 -2.85 -18.00
N PHE A 134 7.88 -1.77 -17.60
CA PHE A 134 6.72 -1.26 -18.33
C PHE A 134 7.06 -0.77 -19.73
N THR A 135 8.19 -0.12 -19.90
CA THR A 135 8.66 0.32 -21.22
C THR A 135 8.87 -0.87 -22.16
N LEU A 136 9.47 -1.97 -21.67
CA LEU A 136 9.62 -3.21 -22.43
C LEU A 136 8.29 -3.89 -22.77
N MET A 137 7.26 -3.69 -21.95
CA MET A 137 5.90 -4.16 -22.20
C MET A 137 5.10 -3.24 -23.14
N GLY A 138 5.67 -2.12 -23.61
CA GLY A 138 5.02 -1.16 -24.49
C GLY A 138 4.26 -0.03 -23.77
N PHE A 139 4.34 0.04 -22.43
CA PHE A 139 3.75 1.13 -21.65
C PHE A 139 4.79 2.22 -21.39
N THR A 140 4.66 3.33 -22.07
CA THR A 140 5.53 4.50 -21.85
C THR A 140 4.95 5.41 -20.77
N SER A 141 5.80 5.89 -19.87
CA SER A 141 5.44 6.86 -18.82
C SER A 141 4.34 6.36 -17.85
N ALA A 142 4.22 5.04 -17.67
CA ALA A 142 3.30 4.42 -16.72
C ALA A 142 4.09 3.84 -15.55
N THR A 143 3.55 4.03 -14.33
CA THR A 143 4.06 3.41 -13.11
C THR A 143 2.97 3.40 -12.04
N PHE A 144 3.20 2.66 -10.97
CA PHE A 144 2.35 2.67 -9.78
C PHE A 144 2.96 3.54 -8.69
N SER A 145 2.11 4.24 -7.94
CA SER A 145 2.53 5.08 -6.82
C SER A 145 2.68 4.29 -5.51
N ASP A 146 2.09 3.09 -5.43
CA ASP A 146 2.06 2.29 -4.22
C ASP A 146 3.08 1.17 -4.26
N ALA A 147 3.68 0.86 -3.10
CA ALA A 147 4.79 -0.10 -3.02
C ALA A 147 4.37 -1.53 -3.33
N ASP A 148 3.19 -1.95 -2.91
CA ASP A 148 2.63 -3.29 -3.15
C ASP A 148 2.38 -3.54 -4.64
N PHE A 149 1.73 -2.62 -5.34
CA PHE A 149 1.55 -2.71 -6.79
C PHE A 149 2.88 -2.70 -7.53
N SER A 150 3.84 -1.88 -7.10
CA SER A 150 5.17 -1.82 -7.70
C SER A 150 5.95 -3.13 -7.53
N ILE A 151 5.89 -3.75 -6.36
CA ILE A 151 6.53 -5.05 -6.10
C ILE A 151 5.89 -6.13 -6.99
N MET A 152 4.56 -6.18 -7.03
CA MET A 152 3.84 -7.14 -7.88
C MET A 152 4.13 -6.91 -9.36
N ALA A 153 4.20 -5.65 -9.80
CA ALA A 153 4.55 -5.31 -11.18
C ALA A 153 5.98 -5.73 -11.53
N LEU A 154 6.95 -5.60 -10.63
CA LEU A 154 8.30 -6.08 -10.84
C LEU A 154 8.35 -7.62 -10.98
N ILE A 155 7.64 -8.34 -10.13
CA ILE A 155 7.60 -9.81 -10.18
C ILE A 155 6.88 -10.28 -11.44
N PHE A 156 5.60 -9.94 -11.58
CA PHE A 156 4.76 -10.45 -12.67
C PHE A 156 5.12 -9.83 -14.04
N GLY A 157 5.58 -8.58 -14.07
CA GLY A 157 6.04 -7.94 -15.30
C GLY A 157 7.27 -8.64 -15.87
N ASN A 158 8.27 -8.98 -15.04
CA ASN A 158 9.42 -9.75 -15.50
C ASN A 158 9.03 -11.19 -15.90
N VAL A 159 8.09 -11.83 -15.20
CA VAL A 159 7.54 -13.11 -15.62
C VAL A 159 6.87 -12.98 -16.98
N ALA A 160 6.02 -11.98 -17.18
CA ALA A 160 5.30 -11.75 -18.44
C ALA A 160 6.23 -11.42 -19.63
N LEU A 161 7.36 -10.78 -19.38
CA LEU A 161 8.37 -10.52 -20.43
C LEU A 161 9.10 -11.78 -20.88
N ASN A 162 9.29 -12.75 -19.99
CA ASN A 162 10.07 -13.96 -20.26
C ASN A 162 9.21 -15.19 -20.57
N VAL A 163 7.92 -15.17 -20.19
CA VAL A 163 7.00 -16.28 -20.32
C VAL A 163 5.74 -15.82 -21.03
N GLN A 164 5.39 -16.42 -22.15
CA GLN A 164 4.26 -16.01 -22.97
C GLN A 164 3.27 -17.15 -23.22
N GLY A 165 2.09 -16.80 -23.71
CA GLY A 165 1.06 -17.74 -24.15
C GLY A 165 0.47 -18.59 -23.02
N ALA A 166 0.23 -19.85 -23.28
CA ALA A 166 -0.45 -20.77 -22.38
C ALA A 166 0.25 -20.95 -21.02
N VAL A 167 1.59 -20.85 -21.00
CA VAL A 167 2.37 -20.99 -19.76
C VAL A 167 2.12 -19.81 -18.83
N LEU A 168 2.11 -18.57 -19.32
CA LEU A 168 1.78 -17.39 -18.55
C LEU A 168 0.34 -17.46 -18.01
N THR A 169 -0.61 -17.86 -18.85
CA THR A 169 -2.01 -18.07 -18.43
C THR A 169 -2.09 -19.11 -17.31
N GLY A 170 -1.38 -20.23 -17.45
CA GLY A 170 -1.30 -21.27 -16.41
C GLY A 170 -0.76 -20.75 -15.08
N ILE A 171 0.32 -19.96 -15.10
CA ILE A 171 0.89 -19.32 -13.89
C ILE A 171 -0.14 -18.40 -13.24
N CYS A 172 -0.82 -17.55 -14.01
CA CYS A 172 -1.85 -16.66 -13.48
C CYS A 172 -3.01 -17.42 -12.83
N VAL A 173 -3.49 -18.49 -13.47
CA VAL A 173 -4.55 -19.35 -12.92
C VAL A 173 -4.10 -20.01 -11.62
N VAL A 174 -2.89 -20.54 -11.57
CA VAL A 174 -2.33 -21.16 -10.35
C VAL A 174 -2.22 -20.13 -9.23
N CYS A 175 -1.65 -18.95 -9.49
CA CYS A 175 -1.53 -17.89 -8.50
C CYS A 175 -2.89 -17.40 -7.97
N PHE A 176 -3.92 -17.40 -8.81
CA PHE A 176 -5.28 -17.06 -8.41
C PHE A 176 -5.95 -18.15 -7.59
N CYS A 177 -5.76 -19.41 -7.97
CA CYS A 177 -6.38 -20.57 -7.29
C CYS A 177 -5.69 -20.95 -5.99
N LEU A 178 -4.37 -20.71 -5.85
CA LEU A 178 -3.58 -21.08 -4.66
C LEU A 178 -4.16 -20.55 -3.34
N PRO A 179 -4.51 -19.26 -3.19
CA PRO A 179 -5.09 -18.75 -1.95
C PRO A 179 -6.45 -19.38 -1.62
N ILE A 180 -7.24 -19.69 -2.67
CA ILE A 180 -8.56 -20.34 -2.53
C ILE A 180 -8.37 -21.77 -2.03
N LEU A 181 -7.47 -22.53 -2.66
CA LEU A 181 -7.15 -23.90 -2.26
C LEU A 181 -6.54 -23.94 -0.86
N PHE A 182 -5.66 -23.01 -0.54
CA PHE A 182 -5.07 -22.90 0.80
C PHE A 182 -6.14 -22.69 1.88
N ASN A 183 -7.12 -21.81 1.64
CA ASN A 183 -8.23 -21.58 2.56
C ASN A 183 -9.17 -22.78 2.70
N LEU A 184 -9.30 -23.59 1.63
CA LEU A 184 -10.13 -24.80 1.67
C LEU A 184 -9.44 -25.96 2.40
N VAL A 185 -8.10 -26.05 2.30
CA VAL A 185 -7.29 -27.16 2.84
C VAL A 185 -6.70 -26.82 4.22
N ALA A 186 -6.47 -25.55 4.52
CA ALA A 186 -5.96 -25.14 5.83
C ALA A 186 -6.95 -25.54 6.93
N PRO A 187 -6.57 -26.37 7.89
CA PRO A 187 -7.49 -26.78 8.95
C PRO A 187 -7.97 -25.56 9.73
N LYS A 188 -9.27 -25.47 10.00
CA LYS A 188 -9.96 -24.44 10.82
C LYS A 188 -9.52 -24.44 12.29
N LYS A 189 -8.25 -24.69 12.61
CA LYS A 189 -7.70 -24.86 13.96
C LYS A 189 -7.57 -23.58 14.79
N ALA A 190 -7.99 -22.41 14.28
CA ALA A 190 -7.78 -21.14 14.98
C ALA A 190 -9.01 -20.59 15.73
N GLU A 191 -10.19 -21.17 15.57
CA GLU A 191 -11.42 -20.62 16.22
C GLU A 191 -11.75 -21.28 17.56
N GLU A 192 -11.30 -22.49 17.85
CA GLU A 192 -11.62 -23.17 19.13
C GLU A 192 -10.86 -22.62 20.36
N LYS A 193 -9.74 -21.90 20.19
CA LYS A 193 -8.94 -21.37 21.32
C LYS A 193 -9.36 -19.98 21.81
N LYS A 194 -10.41 -19.38 21.27
CA LYS A 194 -10.95 -18.09 21.74
C LYS A 194 -12.35 -18.19 22.35
N ALA A 195 -12.88 -19.38 22.50
CA ALA A 195 -14.19 -19.63 23.14
C ALA A 195 -14.08 -20.24 24.54
N GLU A 196 -12.86 -20.48 25.05
CA GLU A 196 -12.56 -20.73 26.48
C GLU A 196 -11.90 -19.50 27.09
#